data_5203e3b2cadb6a0e1e724182eae872da
#
_entry.id   5203e3b2cadb6a0e1e724182eae872da
#
_cell.length_a   1.000
_cell.length_b   1.000
_cell.length_c   1.000
_cell.angle_alpha   90.00
_cell.angle_beta   90.00
_cell.angle_gamma   90.00
#
_symmetry.space_group_name_H-M   'P 1'
#
loop_
_entity.id
_entity.type
_entity.pdbx_description
1 polymer ?
#
loop_
_entity_poly.entity_id
_entity_poly.type
_entity_poly.pdbx_seq_one_letter_code
_entity_poly.pdbx_strand_id
1 'polypeptide(L)'
;MNVLNQCIGERFTVYQGDCVEVLQGIPDSSIHYSIFSPPFASLYTYSDSDRDMGNCKDDAEFQQHFSFLINELYRVLMPGRLVSVHCMN
;
A
#
# COMPACT_ATOMS: atom_id res chain seq x y z
N MET A 1 4.59 -13.39 -3.31
CA MET A 1 4.66 -12.24 -2.40
C MET A 1 6.11 -11.93 -2.12
N ASN A 2 6.57 -10.74 -2.47
CA ASN A 2 7.94 -10.28 -2.18
C ASN A 2 7.94 -9.48 -0.88
N VAL A 3 8.57 -10.01 0.16
CA VAL A 3 8.72 -9.32 1.44
C VAL A 3 10.18 -9.32 1.85
N LEU A 4 10.60 -8.23 2.50
CA LEU A 4 11.94 -8.13 3.06
C LEU A 4 12.03 -8.89 4.38
N ASN A 5 10.97 -8.87 5.16
CA ASN A 5 10.88 -9.53 6.44
C ASN A 5 9.42 -9.71 6.81
N GLN A 6 9.14 -10.63 7.72
CA GLN A 6 7.77 -10.83 8.20
C GLN A 6 7.76 -11.32 9.63
N CYS A 7 6.66 -11.01 10.32
CA CYS A 7 6.41 -11.48 11.67
C CYS A 7 4.97 -11.99 11.74
N ILE A 8 4.82 -13.26 12.09
CA ILE A 8 3.51 -13.90 12.15
C ILE A 8 3.14 -14.13 13.61
N GLY A 9 2.07 -13.48 14.05
CA GLY A 9 1.50 -13.68 15.38
C GLY A 9 0.30 -14.60 15.31
N GLU A 10 -0.34 -14.78 16.45
CA GLU A 10 -1.52 -15.65 16.55
C GLU A 10 -2.71 -15.09 15.77
N ARG A 11 -2.89 -13.77 15.81
CA ARG A 11 -4.02 -13.09 15.15
C ARG A 11 -3.61 -11.96 14.23
N PHE A 12 -2.32 -11.88 13.91
CA PHE A 12 -1.82 -10.81 13.04
C PHE A 12 -0.60 -11.29 12.29
N THR A 13 -0.30 -10.63 11.19
CA THR A 13 0.95 -10.81 10.45
C THR A 13 1.45 -9.44 10.03
N VAL A 14 2.74 -9.21 10.19
CA VAL A 14 3.39 -7.98 9.75
C VAL A 14 4.37 -8.31 8.63
N TYR A 15 4.24 -7.62 7.51
CA TYR A 15 5.16 -7.75 6.38
C TYR A 15 5.90 -6.45 6.18
N GLN A 16 7.22 -6.54 6.01
CA GLN A 16 8.04 -5.42 5.58
C GLN A 16 8.35 -5.58 4.10
N GLY A 17 7.94 -4.61 3.28
CA GLY A 17 8.19 -4.68 1.84
C GLY A 17 7.43 -3.59 1.10
N ASP A 18 7.49 -3.65 -0.22
CA ASP A 18 6.70 -2.79 -1.08
C ASP A 18 5.23 -3.20 -0.97
N CYS A 19 4.36 -2.26 -0.60
CA CYS A 19 2.97 -2.60 -0.33
C CYS A 19 2.24 -3.16 -1.55
N VAL A 20 2.55 -2.69 -2.75
CA VAL A 20 1.93 -3.21 -3.97
C VAL A 20 2.34 -4.67 -4.17
N GLU A 21 3.63 -4.96 -4.02
CA GLU A 21 4.12 -6.33 -4.18
C GLU A 21 3.58 -7.27 -3.10
N VAL A 22 3.49 -6.79 -1.86
CA VAL A 22 2.92 -7.59 -0.77
C VAL A 22 1.45 -7.88 -1.05
N LEU A 23 0.68 -6.88 -1.48
CA LEU A 23 -0.74 -7.06 -1.78
C LEU A 23 -0.98 -8.08 -2.89
N GLN A 24 -0.06 -8.19 -3.84
CA GLN A 24 -0.19 -9.17 -4.92
C GLN A 24 -0.26 -10.61 -4.41
N GLY A 25 0.27 -10.86 -3.23
CA GLY A 25 0.20 -12.18 -2.59
C GLY A 25 -1.06 -12.41 -1.76
N ILE A 26 -1.93 -11.41 -1.64
CA ILE A 26 -3.17 -11.53 -0.88
C ILE A 26 -4.31 -11.91 -1.82
N PRO A 27 -5.15 -12.89 -1.45
CA PRO A 27 -6.23 -13.35 -2.33
C PRO A 27 -7.27 -12.25 -2.61
N ASP A 28 -7.95 -12.38 -3.74
CA ASP A 28 -9.05 -11.51 -4.11
C ASP A 28 -10.16 -11.54 -3.06
N SER A 29 -10.77 -10.39 -2.80
CA SER A 29 -11.97 -10.30 -1.95
C SER A 29 -11.80 -10.98 -0.59
N SER A 30 -10.64 -10.80 0.03
CA SER A 30 -10.32 -11.45 1.31
C SER A 30 -10.21 -10.47 2.48
N ILE A 31 -10.13 -9.17 2.20
CA ILE A 31 -9.91 -8.15 3.22
C ILE A 31 -11.22 -7.44 3.53
N HIS A 32 -11.51 -7.28 4.82
CA HIS A 32 -12.76 -6.65 5.29
C HIS A 32 -12.63 -5.15 5.48
N TYR A 33 -11.43 -4.66 5.80
CA TYR A 33 -11.23 -3.24 6.05
C TYR A 33 -9.75 -2.91 5.86
N SER A 34 -9.47 -1.76 5.25
CA SER A 34 -8.11 -1.27 5.10
C SER A 34 -8.05 0.17 5.59
N ILE A 35 -6.98 0.48 6.31
CA ILE A 35 -6.68 1.84 6.75
C ILE A 35 -5.21 2.09 6.48
N PHE A 36 -4.91 3.21 5.84
CA PHE A 36 -3.52 3.56 5.54
C PHE A 36 -3.38 5.05 5.32
N SER A 37 -2.12 5.50 5.36
CA SER A 37 -1.76 6.88 5.09
C SER A 37 -0.68 6.86 4.00
N PRO A 38 -0.99 7.31 2.78
CA PRO A 38 0.04 7.38 1.75
C PRO A 38 1.05 8.46 2.09
N PRO A 39 2.29 8.35 1.60
CA PRO A 39 3.25 9.44 1.81
C PRO A 39 2.74 10.73 1.16
N PHE A 40 3.01 11.85 1.83
CA PHE A 40 2.68 13.14 1.27
C PHE A 40 3.72 13.48 0.20
N ALA A 41 3.26 13.62 -1.04
CA ALA A 41 4.15 13.82 -2.17
C ALA A 41 5.11 14.98 -1.93
N SER A 42 6.39 14.76 -2.21
CA SER A 42 7.47 15.76 -2.13
C SER A 42 7.85 16.22 -0.72
N LEU A 43 7.23 15.69 0.34
CA LEU A 43 7.55 16.09 1.71
C LEU A 43 8.62 15.20 2.35
N TYR A 44 8.56 13.89 2.12
CA TYR A 44 9.47 12.94 2.77
C TYR A 44 9.96 11.89 1.78
N THR A 45 11.20 11.45 2.00
CA THR A 45 11.75 10.27 1.33
C THR A 45 11.84 9.15 2.38
N TYR A 46 11.13 8.05 2.14
CA TYR A 46 11.01 6.96 3.10
C TYR A 46 12.00 5.82 2.86
N SER A 47 12.46 5.64 1.62
CA SER A 47 13.43 4.60 1.27
C SER A 47 14.11 4.95 -0.05
N ASP A 48 15.11 4.13 -0.45
CA ASP A 48 15.79 4.28 -1.73
C ASP A 48 15.09 3.56 -2.87
N SER A 49 13.96 2.92 -2.60
CA SER A 49 13.22 2.17 -3.61
C SER A 49 12.53 3.09 -4.60
N ASP A 50 12.64 2.77 -5.89
CA ASP A 50 11.91 3.49 -6.93
C ASP A 50 10.39 3.34 -6.80
N ARG A 51 9.94 2.32 -6.09
CA ARG A 51 8.52 2.08 -5.88
C ARG A 51 7.96 2.77 -4.65
N ASP A 52 8.82 3.34 -3.81
CA ASP A 52 8.37 4.10 -2.64
C ASP A 52 7.74 5.40 -3.12
N MET A 53 6.46 5.59 -2.80
CA MET A 53 5.71 6.77 -3.24
C MET A 53 6.29 8.07 -2.68
N GLY A 54 7.00 7.99 -1.54
CA GLY A 54 7.69 9.16 -0.97
C GLY A 54 8.87 9.63 -1.81
N ASN A 55 9.39 8.80 -2.73
CA ASN A 55 10.49 9.14 -3.61
C ASN A 55 10.04 9.70 -4.95
N CYS A 56 8.73 9.89 -5.16
CA CYS A 56 8.21 10.42 -6.41
C CYS A 56 8.66 11.86 -6.62
N LYS A 57 9.07 12.17 -7.84
CA LYS A 57 9.65 13.48 -8.18
C LYS A 57 8.59 14.56 -8.39
N ASP A 58 7.39 14.18 -8.78
CA ASP A 58 6.31 15.12 -9.05
C ASP A 58 4.96 14.46 -8.80
N ASP A 59 3.90 15.27 -8.89
CA ASP A 59 2.54 14.80 -8.62
C ASP A 59 2.07 13.76 -9.62
N ALA A 60 2.48 13.87 -10.89
CA ALA A 60 2.07 12.91 -11.91
C ALA A 60 2.67 11.54 -11.64
N GLU A 61 3.94 11.49 -11.25
CA GLU A 61 4.59 10.25 -10.87
C GLU A 61 3.96 9.65 -9.62
N PHE A 62 3.64 10.49 -8.62
CA PHE A 62 2.95 10.04 -7.42
C PHE A 62 1.59 9.42 -7.78
N GLN A 63 0.81 10.07 -8.64
CA GLN A 63 -0.51 9.56 -9.05
C GLN A 63 -0.39 8.21 -9.75
N GLN A 64 0.61 8.05 -10.59
CA GLN A 64 0.85 6.78 -11.26
C GLN A 64 1.15 5.66 -10.27
N HIS A 65 2.05 5.90 -9.31
CA HIS A 65 2.39 4.91 -8.30
C HIS A 65 1.21 4.62 -7.39
N PHE A 66 0.46 5.65 -7.02
CA PHE A 66 -0.71 5.49 -6.18
C PHE A 66 -1.79 4.65 -6.85
N SER A 67 -1.93 4.75 -8.17
CA SER A 67 -2.92 3.96 -8.90
C SER A 67 -2.64 2.46 -8.81
N PHE A 68 -1.38 2.05 -8.75
CA PHE A 68 -1.03 0.63 -8.57
C PHE A 68 -1.55 0.13 -7.22
N LEU A 69 -1.38 0.91 -6.17
CA LEU A 69 -1.88 0.56 -4.85
C LEU A 69 -3.40 0.47 -4.83
N ILE A 70 -4.07 1.43 -5.41
CA ILE A 70 -5.54 1.47 -5.42
C ILE A 70 -6.11 0.26 -6.17
N ASN A 71 -5.50 -0.10 -7.29
CA ASN A 71 -5.95 -1.28 -8.06
C ASN A 71 -5.84 -2.55 -7.23
N GLU A 72 -4.74 -2.73 -6.50
CA GLU A 72 -4.57 -3.90 -5.65
C GLU A 72 -5.53 -3.89 -4.45
N LEU A 73 -5.75 -2.73 -3.84
CA LEU A 73 -6.72 -2.61 -2.75
C LEU A 73 -8.13 -2.96 -3.22
N TYR A 74 -8.52 -2.47 -4.39
CA TYR A 74 -9.82 -2.80 -4.95
C TYR A 74 -9.99 -4.31 -5.13
N ARG A 75 -8.95 -4.97 -5.59
CA ARG A 75 -8.97 -6.42 -5.82
C ARG A 75 -9.11 -7.21 -4.52
N VAL A 76 -8.35 -6.85 -3.47
CA VAL A 76 -8.32 -7.63 -2.24
C VAL A 76 -9.47 -7.32 -1.30
N LEU A 77 -10.08 -6.14 -1.39
CA LEU A 77 -11.22 -5.79 -0.54
C LEU A 77 -12.47 -6.53 -0.96
N MET A 78 -13.22 -7.01 0.02
CA MET A 78 -14.52 -7.61 -0.25
C MET A 78 -15.49 -6.54 -0.73
N PRO A 79 -16.40 -6.87 -1.68
CA PRO A 79 -17.41 -5.91 -2.14
C PRO A 79 -18.23 -5.35 -0.97
N GLY A 80 -18.48 -4.04 -1.01
CA GLY A 80 -19.26 -3.35 0.01
C GLY A 80 -18.51 -3.02 1.29
N ARG A 81 -17.21 -3.33 1.36
CA ARG A 81 -16.39 -2.99 2.51
C ARG A 81 -15.70 -1.64 2.34
N LEU A 82 -15.16 -1.13 3.42
CA LEU A 82 -14.66 0.23 3.51
C LEU A 82 -13.14 0.29 3.52
N VAL A 83 -12.60 1.39 3.01
CA VAL A 83 -11.20 1.75 3.16
C VAL A 83 -11.12 3.16 3.71
N SER A 84 -10.22 3.39 4.65
CA SER A 84 -9.96 4.73 5.21
C SER A 84 -8.58 5.18 4.76
N VAL A 85 -8.51 6.38 4.21
CA VAL A 85 -7.26 6.96 3.74
C VAL A 85 -7.01 8.26 4.50
N HIS A 86 -5.90 8.32 5.23
CA HIS A 86 -5.48 9.54 5.91
C HIS A 86 -4.54 10.31 4.98
N CYS A 87 -4.93 11.50 4.59
CA CYS A 87 -4.15 12.29 3.65
C CYS A 87 -4.17 13.77 4.02
N MET A 88 -3.23 14.52 3.44
CA MET A 88 -3.13 15.95 3.61
C MET A 88 -3.95 16.66 2.53
N ASN A 89 -4.66 17.71 2.93
CA ASN A 89 -5.41 18.54 1.99
C ASN A 89 -4.48 19.49 1.23
#